data_fac685375cae65f9734ebe14560efb82
#
_entry.id   fac685375cae65f9734ebe14560efb82
#
_cell.length_a   1.000
_cell.length_b   1.000
_cell.length_c   1.000
_cell.angle_alpha   90.00
_cell.angle_beta   90.00
_cell.angle_gamma   90.00
#
_symmetry.space_group_name_H-M   'P 1'
#
loop_
_entity.id
_entity.type
_entity.pdbx_description
1 polymer ?
#
loop_
_entity_poly.entity_id
_entity_poly.type
_entity_poly.pdbx_seq_one_letter_code
_entity_poly.pdbx_strand_id
1 'polypeptide(L)'
;MAKLGKRTRAAREAFAGKANLSVEDAVALVKSQANAKFDETVEVAMNLGVDPRHADQMVRGVVGLPNGTGKTVRVAVFARGAKAEEASAAGADIVGAEDLMETVQGGKIEFDRCIATPDMMPLVGRLGKVLGPRNLMPNPKVGTVTMDVANAVKAAKGGEVQFKAEKAGVVHAGVGKVSFDEAQLVENIRAFIGAVARAKPTGAKGTYMKKIAISSTMGQGVTIDVDNAVTE
;
A
#
# COMPACT_ATOMS: atom_id res chain seq x y z
N MET A 1 30.85 17.69 -5.74
CA MET A 1 29.83 16.64 -5.58
C MET A 1 30.37 15.51 -4.73
N ALA A 2 29.58 14.94 -3.80
CA ALA A 2 30.02 13.81 -3.00
C ALA A 2 30.29 12.58 -3.88
N LYS A 3 31.36 11.84 -3.56
CA LYS A 3 31.75 10.63 -4.30
C LYS A 3 30.75 9.51 -4.02
N LEU A 4 30.12 8.97 -5.05
CA LEU A 4 29.16 7.87 -4.93
C LEU A 4 29.85 6.61 -4.39
N GLY A 5 29.14 5.88 -3.50
CA GLY A 5 29.61 4.59 -3.00
C GLY A 5 29.70 3.53 -4.12
N LYS A 6 30.55 2.51 -3.91
CA LYS A 6 30.77 1.45 -4.91
C LYS A 6 29.48 0.77 -5.37
N ARG A 7 28.57 0.43 -4.42
CA ARG A 7 27.27 -0.19 -4.72
C ARG A 7 26.41 0.70 -5.62
N THR A 8 26.27 1.98 -5.27
CA THR A 8 25.46 2.94 -6.03
C THR A 8 26.02 3.17 -7.44
N ARG A 9 27.35 3.10 -7.60
CA ARG A 9 27.99 3.21 -8.91
C ARG A 9 27.68 1.99 -9.76
N ALA A 10 27.89 0.79 -9.24
CA ALA A 10 27.58 -0.47 -9.93
C ALA A 10 26.08 -0.55 -10.32
N ALA A 11 25.20 -0.16 -9.41
CA ALA A 11 23.77 -0.08 -9.71
C ALA A 11 23.50 0.89 -10.86
N ARG A 12 24.05 2.11 -10.82
CA ARG A 12 23.87 3.09 -11.92
C ARG A 12 24.38 2.58 -13.28
N GLU A 13 25.50 1.87 -13.30
CA GLU A 13 26.01 1.25 -14.51
C GLU A 13 25.08 0.16 -15.06
N ALA A 14 24.53 -0.68 -14.16
CA ALA A 14 23.57 -1.73 -14.54
C ALA A 14 22.23 -1.17 -15.08
N PHE A 15 21.83 0.02 -14.63
CA PHE A 15 20.60 0.71 -15.04
C PHE A 15 20.84 1.70 -16.21
N ALA A 16 22.10 1.97 -16.58
CA ALA A 16 22.43 2.94 -17.63
C ALA A 16 21.80 2.52 -18.97
N GLY A 17 21.08 3.46 -19.60
CA GLY A 17 20.42 3.23 -20.89
C GLY A 17 19.14 2.36 -20.80
N LYS A 18 18.75 1.89 -19.61
CA LYS A 18 17.54 1.09 -19.42
C LYS A 18 16.42 1.97 -18.87
N ALA A 19 15.56 2.44 -19.74
CA ALA A 19 14.36 3.19 -19.39
C ALA A 19 13.16 2.61 -20.16
N ASN A 20 11.96 2.74 -19.58
CA ASN A 20 10.72 2.26 -20.19
C ASN A 20 10.78 0.74 -20.51
N LEU A 21 11.16 -0.04 -19.50
CA LEU A 21 11.23 -1.49 -19.60
C LEU A 21 9.83 -2.12 -19.50
N SER A 22 9.70 -3.37 -19.93
CA SER A 22 8.56 -4.21 -19.58
C SER A 22 8.48 -4.42 -18.05
N VAL A 23 7.33 -4.82 -17.53
CA VAL A 23 7.18 -5.09 -16.09
C VAL A 23 8.12 -6.24 -15.68
N GLU A 24 8.22 -7.28 -16.50
CA GLU A 24 9.05 -8.46 -16.29
C GLU A 24 10.53 -8.10 -16.21
N ASP A 25 11.05 -7.39 -17.22
CA ASP A 25 12.46 -6.97 -17.27
C ASP A 25 12.81 -6.04 -16.12
N ALA A 26 11.89 -5.15 -15.75
CA ALA A 26 12.08 -4.25 -14.62
C ALA A 26 12.15 -5.01 -13.30
N VAL A 27 11.29 -6.01 -13.08
CA VAL A 27 11.30 -6.87 -11.87
C VAL A 27 12.60 -7.68 -11.81
N ALA A 28 13.01 -8.33 -12.90
CA ALA A 28 14.24 -9.10 -12.96
C ALA A 28 15.47 -8.21 -12.64
N LEU A 29 15.50 -6.99 -13.21
CA LEU A 29 16.57 -6.04 -12.97
C LEU A 29 16.61 -5.58 -11.50
N VAL A 30 15.47 -5.24 -10.90
CA VAL A 30 15.38 -4.81 -9.49
C VAL A 30 15.80 -5.94 -8.56
N LYS A 31 15.36 -7.19 -8.82
CA LYS A 31 15.76 -8.37 -8.03
C LYS A 31 17.27 -8.61 -8.09
N SER A 32 17.87 -8.54 -9.28
CA SER A 32 19.32 -8.76 -9.46
C SER A 32 20.18 -7.76 -8.70
N GLN A 33 19.68 -6.56 -8.43
CA GLN A 33 20.39 -5.47 -7.74
C GLN A 33 20.05 -5.37 -6.25
N ALA A 34 19.14 -6.17 -5.75
CA ALA A 34 18.76 -6.21 -4.33
C ALA A 34 19.81 -7.00 -3.53
N ASN A 35 20.81 -6.29 -2.99
CA ASN A 35 21.96 -6.86 -2.31
C ASN A 35 22.02 -6.50 -0.81
N ALA A 36 20.89 -6.15 -0.19
CA ALA A 36 20.85 -5.87 1.24
C ALA A 36 20.91 -7.16 2.08
N LYS A 37 21.30 -7.02 3.35
CA LYS A 37 21.36 -8.16 4.29
C LYS A 37 19.98 -8.53 4.87
N PHE A 38 18.93 -7.88 4.44
CA PHE A 38 17.55 -8.12 4.85
C PHE A 38 16.68 -8.31 3.60
N ASP A 39 15.51 -8.90 3.78
CA ASP A 39 14.54 -9.07 2.69
C ASP A 39 13.91 -7.72 2.32
N GLU A 40 14.41 -7.15 1.21
CA GLU A 40 13.97 -5.84 0.72
C GLU A 40 12.51 -5.89 0.24
N THR A 41 11.82 -4.77 0.36
CA THR A 41 10.48 -4.61 -0.19
C THR A 41 10.58 -4.06 -1.61
N VAL A 42 9.81 -4.63 -2.52
CA VAL A 42 9.60 -4.06 -3.86
C VAL A 42 8.47 -3.05 -3.79
N GLU A 43 8.75 -1.83 -4.22
CA GLU A 43 7.84 -0.70 -4.16
C GLU A 43 7.54 -0.17 -5.56
N VAL A 44 6.29 0.26 -5.75
CA VAL A 44 5.83 0.93 -6.98
C VAL A 44 5.54 2.38 -6.65
N ALA A 45 6.06 3.29 -7.48
CA ALA A 45 5.75 4.71 -7.44
C ALA A 45 5.10 5.13 -8.77
N MET A 46 3.94 5.78 -8.69
CA MET A 46 3.17 6.20 -9.87
C MET A 46 2.90 7.70 -9.82
N ASN A 47 3.34 8.42 -10.84
CA ASN A 47 2.98 9.83 -11.01
C ASN A 47 1.66 9.92 -11.78
N LEU A 48 0.65 10.50 -11.14
CA LEU A 48 -0.67 10.68 -11.71
C LEU A 48 -0.89 12.13 -12.16
N GLY A 49 -1.69 12.30 -13.20
CA GLY A 49 -2.10 13.60 -13.72
C GLY A 49 -3.31 14.17 -12.97
N VAL A 50 -3.25 14.18 -11.63
CA VAL A 50 -4.30 14.71 -10.76
C VAL A 50 -3.77 15.78 -9.82
N ASP A 51 -4.64 16.69 -9.38
CA ASP A 51 -4.35 17.62 -8.29
C ASP A 51 -5.17 17.24 -7.05
N PRO A 52 -4.56 16.54 -6.07
CA PRO A 52 -5.26 16.08 -4.86
C PRO A 52 -5.70 17.19 -3.91
N ARG A 53 -5.39 18.46 -4.21
CA ARG A 53 -5.92 19.62 -3.48
C ARG A 53 -7.42 19.80 -3.71
N HIS A 54 -7.88 19.34 -4.88
CA HIS A 54 -9.30 19.30 -5.21
C HIS A 54 -9.90 17.98 -4.74
N ALA A 55 -11.01 18.06 -4.01
CA ALA A 55 -11.65 16.89 -3.41
C ALA A 55 -12.17 15.87 -4.45
N ASP A 56 -12.53 16.35 -5.64
CA ASP A 56 -12.98 15.58 -6.80
C ASP A 56 -11.85 14.86 -7.56
N GLN A 57 -10.58 15.26 -7.34
CA GLN A 57 -9.40 14.66 -7.94
C GLN A 57 -8.58 13.80 -6.98
N MET A 58 -9.07 13.60 -5.77
CA MET A 58 -8.37 12.78 -4.80
C MET A 58 -8.51 11.29 -5.12
N VAL A 59 -7.38 10.67 -5.49
CA VAL A 59 -7.28 9.23 -5.74
C VAL A 59 -6.91 8.52 -4.45
N ARG A 60 -7.74 7.59 -4.03
CA ARG A 60 -7.47 6.65 -2.95
C ARG A 60 -8.31 5.40 -3.10
N GLY A 61 -7.78 4.29 -2.68
CA GLY A 61 -8.46 3.01 -2.74
C GLY A 61 -7.70 1.92 -2.02
N VAL A 62 -8.17 0.73 -2.23
CA VAL A 62 -7.60 -0.50 -1.69
C VAL A 62 -7.49 -1.50 -2.82
N VAL A 63 -6.47 -2.31 -2.79
CA VAL A 63 -6.27 -3.43 -3.71
C VAL A 63 -5.83 -4.66 -2.92
N GLY A 64 -6.50 -5.77 -3.12
CA GLY A 64 -6.03 -7.08 -2.69
C GLY A 64 -4.97 -7.58 -3.66
N LEU A 65 -3.76 -7.80 -3.17
CA LEU A 65 -2.70 -8.37 -3.99
C LEU A 65 -2.88 -9.91 -4.05
N PRO A 66 -2.86 -10.53 -5.23
CA PRO A 66 -3.09 -11.97 -5.36
C PRO A 66 -2.09 -12.82 -4.56
N ASN A 67 -0.83 -12.39 -4.49
CA ASN A 67 0.23 -13.09 -3.77
C ASN A 67 0.54 -12.46 -2.40
N GLY A 68 -0.29 -11.52 -1.92
CA GLY A 68 -0.06 -10.78 -0.68
C GLY A 68 1.15 -9.85 -0.74
N THR A 69 1.49 -9.26 0.41
CA THR A 69 2.62 -8.33 0.54
C THR A 69 3.88 -8.97 1.13
N GLY A 70 3.80 -10.21 1.63
CA GLY A 70 4.88 -10.87 2.39
C GLY A 70 5.14 -10.26 3.76
N LYS A 71 4.25 -9.36 4.24
CA LYS A 71 4.33 -8.76 5.57
C LYS A 71 3.23 -9.35 6.46
N THR A 72 3.60 -9.77 7.66
CA THR A 72 2.61 -10.14 8.69
C THR A 72 1.97 -8.86 9.23
N VAL A 73 0.68 -8.68 8.95
CA VAL A 73 -0.08 -7.49 9.34
C VAL A 73 -0.83 -7.78 10.63
N ARG A 74 -0.62 -6.97 11.66
CA ARG A 74 -1.39 -7.01 12.91
C ARG A 74 -2.64 -6.16 12.76
N VAL A 75 -3.79 -6.78 12.95
CA VAL A 75 -5.09 -6.15 12.75
C VAL A 75 -5.76 -5.88 14.08
N ALA A 76 -6.08 -4.62 14.34
CA ALA A 76 -6.91 -4.20 15.47
C ALA A 76 -8.34 -3.95 15.01
N VAL A 77 -9.31 -4.41 15.79
CA VAL A 77 -10.72 -4.26 15.49
C VAL A 77 -11.45 -3.58 16.65
N PHE A 78 -12.10 -2.46 16.36
CA PHE A 78 -13.03 -1.79 17.27
C PHE A 78 -14.43 -2.33 17.04
N ALA A 79 -14.87 -3.22 17.92
CA ALA A 79 -16.20 -3.83 17.86
C ALA A 79 -16.71 -4.18 19.28
N ARG A 80 -18.03 -4.36 19.42
CA ARG A 80 -18.69 -4.76 20.66
C ARG A 80 -19.53 -6.02 20.45
N GLY A 81 -19.71 -6.79 21.52
CA GLY A 81 -20.61 -7.96 21.55
C GLY A 81 -20.27 -9.01 20.49
N ALA A 82 -21.25 -9.53 19.81
CA ALA A 82 -21.09 -10.60 18.82
C ALA A 82 -20.09 -10.25 17.69
N LYS A 83 -19.97 -8.97 17.31
CA LYS A 83 -18.99 -8.54 16.30
C LYS A 83 -17.53 -8.61 16.79
N ALA A 84 -17.31 -8.48 18.08
CA ALA A 84 -15.98 -8.70 18.67
C ALA A 84 -15.60 -10.18 18.66
N GLU A 85 -16.56 -11.08 18.90
CA GLU A 85 -16.35 -12.53 18.79
C GLU A 85 -16.09 -12.95 17.35
N GLU A 86 -16.84 -12.43 16.38
CA GLU A 86 -16.58 -12.64 14.94
C GLU A 86 -15.19 -12.18 14.53
N ALA A 87 -14.75 -11.01 15.01
CA ALA A 87 -13.41 -10.48 14.73
C ALA A 87 -12.33 -11.41 15.27
N SER A 88 -12.48 -11.88 16.50
CA SER A 88 -11.54 -12.82 17.12
C SER A 88 -11.51 -14.15 16.39
N ALA A 89 -12.66 -14.69 15.99
CA ALA A 89 -12.78 -15.93 15.21
C ALA A 89 -12.18 -15.78 13.82
N ALA A 90 -12.25 -14.60 13.20
CA ALA A 90 -11.62 -14.30 11.94
C ALA A 90 -10.10 -14.11 12.03
N GLY A 91 -9.54 -14.11 13.25
CA GLY A 91 -8.10 -14.02 13.50
C GLY A 91 -7.59 -12.60 13.71
N ALA A 92 -8.40 -11.63 14.16
CA ALA A 92 -7.91 -10.32 14.58
C ALA A 92 -6.94 -10.46 15.77
N ASP A 93 -5.87 -9.68 15.75
CA ASP A 93 -4.82 -9.78 16.78
C ASP A 93 -5.20 -9.01 18.04
N ILE A 94 -5.92 -7.91 17.87
CA ILE A 94 -6.39 -7.07 18.97
C ILE A 94 -7.86 -6.74 18.71
N VAL A 95 -8.73 -7.07 19.68
CA VAL A 95 -10.15 -6.74 19.60
C VAL A 95 -10.55 -6.03 20.89
N GLY A 96 -11.23 -4.92 20.79
CA GLY A 96 -11.66 -4.16 21.96
C GLY A 96 -12.58 -2.99 21.63
N ALA A 97 -13.05 -2.31 22.65
CA ALA A 97 -13.90 -1.14 22.55
C ALA A 97 -13.26 0.06 23.26
N GLU A 98 -13.72 0.37 24.49
CA GLU A 98 -13.19 1.47 25.29
C GLU A 98 -11.78 1.21 25.80
N ASP A 99 -11.48 0.01 26.24
CA ASP A 99 -10.16 -0.45 26.71
C ASP A 99 -9.08 -0.31 25.62
N LEU A 100 -9.42 -0.66 24.38
CA LEU A 100 -8.54 -0.45 23.24
C LEU A 100 -8.38 1.05 22.95
N MET A 101 -9.44 1.84 23.08
CA MET A 101 -9.38 3.29 22.92
C MET A 101 -8.41 3.92 23.94
N GLU A 102 -8.50 3.57 25.21
CA GLU A 102 -7.60 4.09 26.27
C GLU A 102 -6.15 3.70 26.00
N THR A 103 -5.90 2.47 25.57
CA THR A 103 -4.57 1.98 25.22
C THR A 103 -3.96 2.80 24.07
N VAL A 104 -4.72 3.04 23.01
CA VAL A 104 -4.30 3.84 21.85
C VAL A 104 -4.13 5.31 22.21
N GLN A 105 -5.01 5.86 23.08
CA GLN A 105 -4.90 7.24 23.57
C GLN A 105 -3.65 7.43 24.41
N GLY A 106 -3.25 6.41 25.17
CA GLY A 106 -1.97 6.36 25.89
C GLY A 106 -0.73 6.25 24.98
N GLY A 107 -0.92 6.21 23.67
CA GLY A 107 0.16 6.17 22.67
C GLY A 107 0.68 4.78 22.32
N LYS A 108 0.13 3.73 22.91
CA LYS A 108 0.52 2.35 22.67
C LYS A 108 -0.23 1.81 21.44
N ILE A 109 0.44 1.81 20.30
CA ILE A 109 -0.11 1.35 19.00
C ILE A 109 0.73 0.18 18.51
N GLU A 110 0.20 -1.03 18.67
CA GLU A 110 0.87 -2.29 18.35
C GLU A 110 0.23 -2.99 17.14
N PHE A 111 -0.46 -2.24 16.27
CA PHE A 111 -1.13 -2.76 15.08
C PHE A 111 -0.79 -1.96 13.84
N ASP A 112 -0.90 -2.63 12.69
CA ASP A 112 -0.60 -2.08 11.36
C ASP A 112 -1.88 -1.71 10.59
N ARG A 113 -3.03 -2.25 11.01
CA ARG A 113 -4.35 -1.98 10.42
C ARG A 113 -5.39 -1.81 11.50
N CYS A 114 -6.32 -0.91 11.26
CA CYS A 114 -7.45 -0.64 12.15
C CYS A 114 -8.76 -0.79 11.38
N ILE A 115 -9.63 -1.65 11.88
CA ILE A 115 -10.99 -1.87 11.38
C ILE A 115 -11.95 -1.45 12.48
N ALA A 116 -13.08 -0.87 12.12
CA ALA A 116 -14.08 -0.45 13.08
C ALA A 116 -15.49 -0.76 12.57
N THR A 117 -16.38 -1.14 13.47
CA THR A 117 -17.82 -1.13 13.15
C THR A 117 -18.34 0.31 13.12
N PRO A 118 -19.37 0.63 12.32
CA PRO A 118 -19.93 1.97 12.27
C PRO A 118 -20.34 2.53 13.64
N ASP A 119 -20.83 1.67 14.54
CA ASP A 119 -21.26 2.03 15.90
C ASP A 119 -20.10 2.52 16.77
N MET A 120 -18.87 2.07 16.48
CA MET A 120 -17.65 2.46 17.22
C MET A 120 -16.99 3.71 16.66
N MET A 121 -17.42 4.23 15.51
CA MET A 121 -16.83 5.41 14.89
C MET A 121 -16.83 6.67 15.76
N PRO A 122 -17.85 6.95 16.61
CA PRO A 122 -17.80 8.10 17.52
C PRO A 122 -16.67 8.00 18.54
N LEU A 123 -16.32 6.80 18.99
CA LEU A 123 -15.17 6.54 19.89
C LEU A 123 -13.85 6.66 19.14
N VAL A 124 -13.75 5.98 18.00
CA VAL A 124 -12.54 6.01 17.15
C VAL A 124 -12.25 7.43 16.64
N GLY A 125 -13.28 8.24 16.42
CA GLY A 125 -13.16 9.65 16.03
C GLY A 125 -12.34 10.49 17.02
N ARG A 126 -12.42 10.18 18.32
CA ARG A 126 -11.62 10.85 19.37
C ARG A 126 -10.13 10.55 19.24
N LEU A 127 -9.77 9.40 18.62
CA LEU A 127 -8.41 8.99 18.34
C LEU A 127 -7.83 9.59 17.05
N GLY A 128 -8.60 10.41 16.33
CA GLY A 128 -8.20 10.99 15.04
C GLY A 128 -6.86 11.74 15.07
N LYS A 129 -6.53 12.40 16.20
CA LYS A 129 -5.24 13.09 16.40
C LYS A 129 -4.04 12.12 16.49
N VAL A 130 -4.29 10.86 16.90
CA VAL A 130 -3.25 9.84 17.10
C VAL A 130 -3.16 8.92 15.89
N LEU A 131 -4.30 8.43 15.38
CA LEU A 131 -4.39 7.50 14.26
C LEU A 131 -4.26 8.19 12.89
N GLY A 132 -4.74 9.44 12.77
CA GLY A 132 -4.73 10.19 11.51
C GLY A 132 -3.33 10.37 10.90
N PRO A 133 -2.36 10.93 11.64
CA PRO A 133 -0.98 11.10 11.13
C PRO A 133 -0.29 9.80 10.73
N ARG A 134 -0.72 8.67 11.32
CA ARG A 134 -0.17 7.33 11.02
C ARG A 134 -0.91 6.60 9.90
N ASN A 135 -1.91 7.23 9.28
CA ASN A 135 -2.78 6.62 8.27
C ASN A 135 -3.52 5.36 8.74
N LEU A 136 -3.74 5.23 10.07
CA LEU A 136 -4.43 4.10 10.70
C LEU A 136 -5.91 4.38 10.96
N MET A 137 -6.39 5.58 10.64
CA MET A 137 -7.80 5.95 10.86
C MET A 137 -8.74 5.16 9.95
N PRO A 138 -9.71 4.41 10.50
CA PRO A 138 -10.71 3.70 9.70
C PRO A 138 -11.51 4.64 8.80
N ASN A 139 -11.81 4.19 7.58
CA ASN A 139 -12.53 4.97 6.60
C ASN A 139 -13.51 4.11 5.79
N PRO A 140 -14.80 4.52 5.66
CA PRO A 140 -15.78 3.79 4.87
C PRO A 140 -15.39 3.62 3.40
N LYS A 141 -14.73 4.64 2.80
CA LYS A 141 -14.31 4.59 1.39
C LYS A 141 -13.20 3.57 1.10
N VAL A 142 -12.53 3.10 2.14
CA VAL A 142 -11.45 2.12 2.08
C VAL A 142 -11.91 0.74 2.60
N GLY A 143 -13.20 0.61 2.95
CA GLY A 143 -13.77 -0.64 3.45
C GLY A 143 -13.32 -1.03 4.87
N THR A 144 -12.59 -0.15 5.59
CA THR A 144 -12.16 -0.42 6.98
C THR A 144 -13.20 -0.03 8.03
N VAL A 145 -14.33 0.55 7.60
CA VAL A 145 -15.53 0.73 8.42
C VAL A 145 -16.64 -0.11 7.83
N THR A 146 -16.94 -1.24 8.44
CA THR A 146 -17.92 -2.22 7.92
C THR A 146 -18.60 -2.99 9.05
N MET A 147 -19.80 -3.49 8.77
CA MET A 147 -20.47 -4.46 9.62
C MET A 147 -19.98 -5.90 9.39
N ASP A 148 -19.38 -6.17 8.23
CA ASP A 148 -18.79 -7.47 7.89
C ASP A 148 -17.30 -7.49 8.32
N VAL A 149 -17.13 -7.67 9.60
CA VAL A 149 -15.79 -7.63 10.24
C VAL A 149 -14.96 -8.83 9.83
N ALA A 150 -15.57 -10.00 9.68
CA ALA A 150 -14.84 -11.24 9.37
C ALA A 150 -14.13 -11.15 8.00
N ASN A 151 -14.85 -10.70 6.97
CA ASN A 151 -14.25 -10.55 5.64
C ASN A 151 -13.21 -9.43 5.61
N ALA A 152 -13.45 -8.31 6.32
CA ALA A 152 -12.48 -7.21 6.41
C ALA A 152 -11.17 -7.64 7.08
N VAL A 153 -11.22 -8.45 8.14
CA VAL A 153 -10.02 -9.00 8.80
C VAL A 153 -9.28 -9.96 7.87
N LYS A 154 -10.00 -10.86 7.19
CA LYS A 154 -9.40 -11.78 6.22
C LYS A 154 -8.72 -11.03 5.06
N ALA A 155 -9.38 -10.02 4.50
CA ALA A 155 -8.82 -9.18 3.44
C ALA A 155 -7.55 -8.43 3.91
N ALA A 156 -7.60 -7.82 5.09
CA ALA A 156 -6.46 -7.12 5.68
C ALA A 156 -5.26 -8.04 5.91
N LYS A 157 -5.47 -9.29 6.35
CA LYS A 157 -4.44 -10.31 6.51
C LYS A 157 -4.01 -10.95 5.19
N GLY A 158 -4.90 -10.97 4.20
CA GLY A 158 -4.65 -11.50 2.85
C GLY A 158 -3.73 -10.65 1.99
N GLY A 159 -3.19 -9.54 2.52
CA GLY A 159 -2.25 -8.69 1.78
C GLY A 159 -2.91 -7.55 1.02
N GLU A 160 -4.00 -7.04 1.54
CA GLU A 160 -4.64 -5.84 1.03
C GLU A 160 -3.75 -4.60 1.23
N VAL A 161 -3.54 -3.82 0.17
CA VAL A 161 -2.73 -2.59 0.18
C VAL A 161 -3.63 -1.38 -0.02
N GLN A 162 -3.52 -0.41 0.88
CA GLN A 162 -4.17 0.89 0.72
C GLN A 162 -3.26 1.84 -0.04
N PHE A 163 -3.83 2.57 -0.98
CA PHE A 163 -3.12 3.61 -1.70
C PHE A 163 -3.87 4.94 -1.63
N LYS A 164 -3.10 6.02 -1.64
CA LYS A 164 -3.60 7.38 -1.62
C LYS A 164 -2.65 8.27 -2.40
N ALA A 165 -3.20 9.14 -3.26
CA ALA A 165 -2.39 10.16 -3.91
C ALA A 165 -1.93 11.21 -2.89
N GLU A 166 -0.63 11.49 -2.88
CA GLU A 166 -0.02 12.57 -2.10
C GLU A 166 -0.26 13.93 -2.75
N LYS A 167 0.10 15.02 -2.06
CA LYS A 167 -0.10 16.40 -2.56
C LYS A 167 0.54 16.66 -3.94
N ALA A 168 1.57 15.92 -4.30
CA ALA A 168 2.23 16.00 -5.60
C ALA A 168 1.59 15.12 -6.69
N GLY A 169 0.46 14.45 -6.40
CA GLY A 169 -0.17 13.52 -7.33
C GLY A 169 0.57 12.19 -7.49
N VAL A 170 1.44 11.84 -6.55
CA VAL A 170 2.19 10.58 -6.56
C VAL A 170 1.51 9.57 -5.65
N VAL A 171 1.46 8.32 -6.10
CA VAL A 171 1.01 7.16 -5.32
C VAL A 171 2.19 6.24 -5.09
N HIS A 172 2.39 5.81 -3.86
CA HIS A 172 3.41 4.85 -3.46
C HIS A 172 2.76 3.62 -2.82
N ALA A 173 3.29 2.44 -3.12
CA ALA A 173 2.86 1.20 -2.47
C ALA A 173 3.97 0.13 -2.49
N GLY A 174 4.07 -0.62 -1.41
CA GLY A 174 4.85 -1.86 -1.37
C GLY A 174 4.01 -3.01 -1.93
N VAL A 175 4.52 -3.70 -2.93
CA VAL A 175 3.79 -4.74 -3.68
C VAL A 175 4.29 -6.16 -3.42
N GLY A 176 5.38 -6.31 -2.67
CA GLY A 176 5.91 -7.62 -2.30
C GLY A 176 7.33 -7.54 -1.73
N LYS A 177 7.90 -8.70 -1.49
CA LYS A 177 9.28 -8.87 -1.03
C LYS A 177 10.17 -9.36 -2.16
N VAL A 178 11.47 -9.07 -2.09
CA VAL A 178 12.47 -9.57 -3.06
C VAL A 178 12.55 -11.10 -3.03
N SER A 179 12.22 -11.71 -1.90
CA SER A 179 12.12 -13.18 -1.75
C SER A 179 11.01 -13.82 -2.59
N PHE A 180 10.02 -13.06 -3.08
CA PHE A 180 8.96 -13.58 -3.96
C PHE A 180 9.51 -13.96 -5.32
N ASP A 181 8.83 -14.89 -6.00
CA ASP A 181 9.13 -15.22 -7.38
C ASP A 181 8.84 -14.05 -8.32
N GLU A 182 9.54 -13.99 -9.45
CA GLU A 182 9.35 -12.90 -10.43
C GLU A 182 7.91 -12.85 -10.94
N ALA A 183 7.31 -14.00 -11.23
CA ALA A 183 5.92 -14.10 -11.66
C ALA A 183 4.95 -13.51 -10.62
N GLN A 184 5.15 -13.84 -9.34
CA GLN A 184 4.32 -13.30 -8.24
C GLN A 184 4.41 -11.80 -8.11
N LEU A 185 5.62 -11.23 -8.28
CA LEU A 185 5.82 -9.78 -8.25
C LEU A 185 5.17 -9.10 -9.45
N VAL A 186 5.29 -9.67 -10.64
CA VAL A 186 4.66 -9.16 -11.86
C VAL A 186 3.13 -9.13 -11.72
N GLU A 187 2.52 -10.21 -11.24
CA GLU A 187 1.08 -10.28 -10.98
C GLU A 187 0.63 -9.21 -9.97
N ASN A 188 1.36 -9.06 -8.86
CA ASN A 188 1.06 -8.05 -7.85
C ASN A 188 1.17 -6.63 -8.41
N ILE A 189 2.20 -6.34 -9.19
CA ILE A 189 2.42 -5.03 -9.82
C ILE A 189 1.30 -4.73 -10.81
N ARG A 190 0.94 -5.68 -11.67
CA ARG A 190 -0.16 -5.53 -12.64
C ARG A 190 -1.50 -5.30 -11.93
N ALA A 191 -1.80 -6.09 -10.88
CA ALA A 191 -3.00 -5.92 -10.07
C ALA A 191 -3.07 -4.52 -9.44
N PHE A 192 -1.93 -4.01 -8.93
CA PHE A 192 -1.85 -2.68 -8.35
C PHE A 192 -2.05 -1.58 -9.40
N ILE A 193 -1.37 -1.65 -10.54
CA ILE A 193 -1.50 -0.68 -11.64
C ILE A 193 -2.96 -0.66 -12.14
N GLY A 194 -3.57 -1.84 -12.35
CA GLY A 194 -4.96 -1.95 -12.78
C GLY A 194 -5.95 -1.37 -11.77
N ALA A 195 -5.70 -1.53 -10.46
CA ALA A 195 -6.54 -0.92 -9.43
C ALA A 195 -6.44 0.62 -9.43
N VAL A 196 -5.23 1.17 -9.58
CA VAL A 196 -5.02 2.62 -9.69
C VAL A 196 -5.64 3.16 -10.98
N ALA A 197 -5.55 2.43 -12.10
CA ALA A 197 -6.20 2.80 -13.37
C ALA A 197 -7.71 2.92 -13.23
N ARG A 198 -8.35 1.93 -12.59
CA ARG A 198 -9.79 1.93 -12.32
C ARG A 198 -10.23 3.04 -11.36
N ALA A 199 -9.34 3.49 -10.48
CA ALA A 199 -9.60 4.57 -9.53
C ALA A 199 -9.49 5.97 -10.15
N LYS A 200 -9.38 6.10 -11.50
CA LYS A 200 -9.33 7.39 -12.18
C LYS A 200 -10.56 8.23 -11.86
N PRO A 201 -10.40 9.43 -11.27
CA PRO A 201 -11.52 10.30 -10.96
C PRO A 201 -12.06 10.96 -12.24
N THR A 202 -13.35 11.27 -12.26
CA THR A 202 -14.04 11.92 -13.40
C THR A 202 -13.49 13.32 -13.67
N GLY A 203 -13.00 14.01 -12.64
CA GLY A 203 -12.38 15.33 -12.76
C GLY A 203 -10.97 15.35 -13.35
N ALA A 204 -10.32 14.18 -13.55
CA ALA A 204 -8.98 14.11 -14.09
C ALA A 204 -8.99 14.35 -15.61
N LYS A 205 -8.39 15.47 -16.05
CA LYS A 205 -8.25 15.84 -17.46
C LYS A 205 -6.85 15.47 -17.98
N GLY A 206 -6.77 15.05 -19.24
CA GLY A 206 -5.52 14.70 -19.89
C GLY A 206 -4.97 13.32 -19.50
N THR A 207 -3.66 13.16 -19.60
CA THR A 207 -2.97 11.89 -19.30
C THR A 207 -3.01 11.61 -17.80
N TYR A 208 -3.69 10.54 -17.40
CA TYR A 208 -3.86 10.16 -15.99
C TYR A 208 -2.59 9.52 -15.42
N MET A 209 -2.06 8.49 -16.08
CA MET A 209 -0.79 7.88 -15.69
C MET A 209 0.35 8.50 -16.47
N LYS A 210 1.23 9.24 -15.78
CA LYS A 210 2.35 9.93 -16.43
C LYS A 210 3.64 9.11 -16.39
N LYS A 211 3.89 8.43 -15.28
CA LYS A 211 5.13 7.67 -15.07
C LYS A 211 4.91 6.60 -14.02
N ILE A 212 5.44 5.42 -14.28
CA ILE A 212 5.49 4.32 -13.30
C ILE A 212 6.96 3.96 -13.09
N ALA A 213 7.34 3.74 -11.83
CA ALA A 213 8.67 3.30 -11.47
C ALA A 213 8.60 2.22 -10.41
N ILE A 214 9.49 1.23 -10.49
CA ILE A 214 9.67 0.17 -9.49
C ILE A 214 11.05 0.33 -8.86
N SER A 215 11.15 0.06 -7.57
CA SER A 215 12.43 0.05 -6.84
C SER A 215 12.40 -0.98 -5.72
N SER A 216 13.56 -1.46 -5.31
CA SER A 216 13.71 -2.13 -4.01
C SER A 216 14.07 -1.11 -2.93
N THR A 217 13.93 -1.48 -1.65
CA THR A 217 14.13 -0.58 -0.49
C THR A 217 15.46 0.17 -0.55
N MET A 218 16.54 -0.51 -0.92
CA MET A 218 17.88 0.08 -1.00
C MET A 218 18.42 0.17 -2.43
N GLY A 219 17.59 -0.17 -3.41
CA GLY A 219 17.93 -0.19 -4.83
C GLY A 219 17.70 1.14 -5.53
N GLN A 220 18.01 1.17 -6.81
CA GLN A 220 17.72 2.28 -7.71
C GLN A 220 16.36 2.04 -8.39
N GLY A 221 15.60 3.11 -8.62
CA GLY A 221 14.32 3.03 -9.32
C GLY A 221 14.48 2.87 -10.84
N VAL A 222 13.64 2.02 -11.40
CA VAL A 222 13.51 1.76 -12.85
C VAL A 222 12.16 2.25 -13.33
N THR A 223 12.14 2.93 -14.47
CA THR A 223 10.89 3.32 -15.13
C THR A 223 10.36 2.20 -16.01
N ILE A 224 9.05 1.98 -15.93
CA ILE A 224 8.32 1.02 -16.75
C ILE A 224 7.58 1.76 -17.84
N ASP A 225 7.38 1.09 -18.97
CA ASP A 225 6.49 1.56 -20.01
C ASP A 225 5.03 1.53 -19.51
N VAL A 226 4.38 2.69 -19.54
CA VAL A 226 3.01 2.87 -19.04
C VAL A 226 2.01 2.14 -19.93
N ASP A 227 2.20 2.15 -21.25
CA ASP A 227 1.25 1.59 -22.20
C ASP A 227 1.21 0.05 -22.06
N ASN A 228 2.37 -0.59 -21.95
CA ASN A 228 2.46 -2.05 -21.72
C ASN A 228 1.95 -2.47 -20.34
N ALA A 229 2.11 -1.63 -19.32
CA ALA A 229 1.71 -1.94 -17.96
C ALA A 229 0.19 -1.84 -17.71
N VAL A 230 -0.56 -1.10 -18.56
CA VAL A 230 -2.00 -0.86 -18.41
C VAL A 230 -2.84 -1.78 -19.31
N THR A 231 -2.28 -2.33 -20.37
CA THR A 231 -3.01 -3.03 -21.45
C THR A 231 -3.37 -4.48 -21.14
N GLU A 232 -2.95 -5.03 -20.01
CA GLU A 232 -3.26 -6.37 -19.49
C GLU A 232 -3.87 -6.30 -18.08
#